data_d94ef94704c58386da951399fccb8f5e
#
_entry.id   d94ef94704c58386da951399fccb8f5e
#
_cell.length_a   1.000
_cell.length_b   1.000
_cell.length_c   1.000
_cell.angle_alpha   90.00
_cell.angle_beta   90.00
_cell.angle_gamma   90.00
#
_symmetry.space_group_name_H-M   'P 1'
#
loop_
_entity.id
_entity.type
_entity.pdbx_description
1 polymer ?
#
loop_
_entity_poly.entity_id
_entity_poly.type
_entity_poly.pdbx_seq_one_letter_code
_entity_poly.pdbx_strand_id
1 'polypeptide(L)' 'MIPNDPAILLSFVNTKLRDFYSNLDDMCDDMELERKTIEDKLSLSGYKYSEERNQFI' A
#
# COMPACT_ATOMS: atom_id res chain seq x y z
N MET A 1 3.65 9.40 9.04
CA MET A 1 4.68 9.34 7.98
C MET A 1 4.91 7.93 7.49
N ILE A 2 5.03 7.74 6.19
CA ILE A 2 5.23 6.42 5.60
C ILE A 2 6.71 6.19 5.26
N PRO A 3 7.17 4.94 5.27
CA PRO A 3 8.55 4.63 4.87
C PRO A 3 8.81 5.00 3.41
N ASN A 4 10.03 5.45 3.12
CA ASN A 4 10.42 5.72 1.74
C ASN A 4 11.06 4.52 1.06
N ASP A 5 11.64 3.61 1.84
CA ASP A 5 12.24 2.41 1.29
C ASP A 5 11.16 1.48 0.73
N PRO A 6 11.25 1.08 -0.55
CA PRO A 6 10.18 0.26 -1.15
C PRO A 6 9.91 -1.05 -0.44
N ALA A 7 10.94 -1.73 0.06
CA ALA A 7 10.75 -2.99 0.77
C ALA A 7 10.05 -2.78 2.10
N ILE A 8 10.42 -1.72 2.81
CA ILE A 8 9.78 -1.39 4.08
C ILE A 8 8.37 -0.89 3.84
N LEU A 9 8.17 -0.07 2.80
CA LEU A 9 6.85 0.43 2.45
C LEU A 9 5.91 -0.71 2.07
N LEU A 10 6.40 -1.68 1.30
CA LEU A 10 5.62 -2.85 0.93
C LEU A 10 5.11 -3.59 2.17
N SER A 11 6.01 -3.86 3.10
CA SER A 11 5.65 -4.56 4.34
C SER A 11 4.66 -3.74 5.18
N PHE A 12 4.90 -2.45 5.29
CA PHE A 12 4.03 -1.54 6.04
C PHE A 12 2.60 -1.54 5.45
N VAL A 13 2.50 -1.33 4.14
CA VAL A 13 1.20 -1.25 3.47
C VAL A 13 0.47 -2.58 3.54
N ASN A 14 1.16 -3.68 3.22
CA ASN A 14 0.51 -4.99 3.24
C ASN A 14 0.05 -5.40 4.64
N THR A 15 0.79 -5.03 5.67
CA THR A 15 0.38 -5.29 7.06
C THR A 15 -0.89 -4.50 7.39
N LYS A 16 -0.96 -3.24 6.99
CA LYS A 16 -2.16 -2.43 7.22
C LYS A 16 -3.38 -2.98 6.48
N LEU A 17 -3.19 -3.38 5.24
CA LEU A 17 -4.27 -3.97 4.44
C LEU A 17 -4.74 -5.29 5.03
N ARG A 18 -3.82 -6.10 5.53
CA ARG A 18 -4.16 -7.39 6.13
C ARG A 18 -4.94 -7.22 7.43
N ASP A 19 -4.52 -6.30 8.28
CA ASP A 19 -5.01 -6.21 9.66
C ASP A 19 -6.09 -5.17 9.90
N PHE A 20 -6.13 -4.10 9.11
CA PHE A 20 -6.97 -2.94 9.43
C PHE A 20 -7.89 -2.46 8.32
N TYR A 21 -7.60 -2.70 7.06
CA TYR A 21 -8.37 -2.14 5.97
C TYR A 21 -8.79 -3.20 4.97
N SER A 22 -9.99 -3.02 4.42
CA SER A 22 -10.56 -3.96 3.45
C SER A 22 -10.05 -3.75 2.04
N ASN A 23 -9.52 -2.56 1.75
CA ASN A 23 -8.99 -2.23 0.43
C ASN A 23 -8.03 -1.05 0.52
N LEU A 24 -7.34 -0.79 -0.58
CA LEU A 24 -6.34 0.27 -0.62
C LEU A 24 -6.96 1.67 -0.49
N ASP A 25 -8.12 1.89 -1.09
CA ASP A 25 -8.78 3.18 -0.99
C ASP A 25 -9.14 3.53 0.45
N ASP A 26 -9.65 2.56 1.19
CA ASP A 26 -9.98 2.77 2.60
C ASP A 26 -8.73 3.10 3.42
N MET A 27 -7.63 2.40 3.16
CA MET A 27 -6.39 2.67 3.86
C MET A 27 -5.89 4.09 3.58
N CYS A 28 -5.86 4.45 2.31
CA CYS A 28 -5.36 5.76 1.92
C CYS A 28 -6.23 6.88 2.44
N ASP A 29 -7.54 6.69 2.42
CA ASP A 29 -8.49 7.67 2.91
C ASP A 29 -8.33 7.90 4.41
N ASP A 30 -8.29 6.82 5.17
CA ASP A 30 -8.16 6.90 6.64
C ASP A 30 -6.81 7.46 7.08
N MET A 31 -5.75 7.09 6.39
CA MET A 31 -4.40 7.54 6.71
C MET A 31 -4.03 8.86 6.04
N GLU A 32 -4.95 9.45 5.30
CA GLU A 32 -4.74 10.70 4.57
C GLU A 32 -3.55 10.60 3.62
N LEU A 33 -3.45 9.48 2.90
CA LEU A 33 -2.41 9.24 1.90
C LEU A 33 -3.01 9.28 0.50
N GLU A 34 -2.20 9.69 -0.46
CA GLU A 34 -2.61 9.65 -1.86
C GLU A 34 -2.30 8.28 -2.43
N ARG A 35 -3.33 7.59 -2.93
CA ARG A 35 -3.19 6.25 -3.48
C ARG A 35 -2.15 6.19 -4.61
N LYS A 36 -2.17 7.19 -5.49
CA LYS A 36 -1.23 7.23 -6.61
C LYS A 36 0.21 7.27 -6.14
N THR A 37 0.49 7.98 -5.07
CA THR A 37 1.84 8.07 -4.51
C THR A 37 2.32 6.71 -4.03
N ILE A 38 1.45 5.97 -3.33
CA ILE A 38 1.79 4.63 -2.83
C ILE A 38 2.01 3.68 -4.01
N GLU A 39 1.11 3.70 -4.99
CA GLU A 39 1.22 2.83 -6.16
C GLU A 39 2.48 3.14 -6.96
N ASP A 40 2.79 4.41 -7.17
CA ASP A 40 3.98 4.81 -7.91
C ASP A 40 5.26 4.36 -7.22
N LYS A 41 5.34 4.55 -5.91
CA LYS A 41 6.53 4.15 -5.15
C LYS A 41 6.77 2.64 -5.22
N LEU A 42 5.72 1.86 -5.08
CA LEU A 42 5.85 0.39 -5.10
C LEU A 42 6.04 -0.14 -6.51
N SER A 43 5.49 0.53 -7.52
CA SER A 43 5.67 0.11 -8.91
C SER A 43 7.13 0.22 -9.37
N LEU A 44 7.90 1.11 -8.78
CA LEU A 44 9.32 1.23 -9.10
C LEU A 44 10.08 -0.06 -8.76
N SER A 45 9.59 -0.84 -7.82
CA SER A 45 10.17 -2.13 -7.45
C SER A 45 9.38 -3.31 -8.01
N GLY A 46 8.43 -3.03 -8.92
CA GLY A 46 7.68 -4.07 -9.61
C GLY A 46 6.45 -4.58 -8.88
N TYR A 47 6.01 -3.92 -7.84
CA TYR A 47 4.83 -4.36 -7.09
C TYR A 47 3.58 -3.64 -7.56
N LYS A 48 2.47 -4.38 -7.61
CA LYS A 48 1.16 -3.84 -7.98
C LYS A 48 0.10 -4.28 -6.99
N TYR A 49 -0.88 -3.43 -6.76
CA TYR A 49 -1.98 -3.77 -5.86
C TYR A 49 -2.91 -4.80 -6.50
N SER A 50 -3.18 -5.87 -5.77
CA SER A 50 -4.15 -6.89 -6.15
C SER A 50 -5.41 -6.69 -5.32
N GLU A 51 -6.49 -6.29 -5.96
CA GLU A 51 -7.77 -6.10 -5.26
C GLU A 51 -8.30 -7.43 -4.73
N GLU A 52 -8.09 -8.50 -5.49
CA GLU A 52 -8.55 -9.83 -5.11
C GLU A 52 -7.89 -10.30 -3.81
N ARG A 53 -6.61 -10.04 -3.66
CA ARG A 53 -5.86 -10.46 -2.48
C ARG A 53 -5.75 -9.37 -1.42
N ASN A 54 -6.15 -8.17 -1.75
CA ASN A 54 -6.00 -6.99 -0.89
C ASN A 54 -4.57 -6.82 -0.42
N GLN A 55 -3.63 -6.89 -1.36
CA GLN A 55 -2.21 -6.71 -1.05
C GLN A 55 -1.44 -6.34 -2.32
N PHE A 56 -0.27 -5.77 -2.13
CA PHE A 56 0.67 -5.56 -3.24
C PHE A 56 1.46 -6.84 -3.46
N ILE A 57 1.57 -7.22 -4.72
CA ILE A 57 2.28 -8.43 -5.13
C ILE A 57 3.22 -8.17 -6.29
#